data_c6cc103166a965f5087e0aefbabb403d
#
_entry.id   c6cc103166a965f5087e0aefbabb403d
#
_cell.length_a   1.000
_cell.length_b   1.000
_cell.length_c   1.000
_cell.angle_alpha   90.00
_cell.angle_beta   90.00
_cell.angle_gamma   90.00
#
_symmetry.space_group_name_H-M   'P 1'
#
loop_
_entity.id
_entity.type
_entity.pdbx_description
1 polymer ?
#
loop_
_entity_poly.entity_id
_entity_poly.type
_entity_poly.pdbx_seq_one_letter_code
_entity_poly.pdbx_strand_id
1 'polypeptide(L)' 'SADTDALSAFFWIGWEGAVLRAKLEQTDTPLEVFASFFFASLPQG' A
#
# COMPACT_ATOMS: atom_id res chain seq x y z
N SER A 1 16.38 10.29 1.18
CA SER A 1 16.86 9.82 2.47
C SER A 1 16.50 8.37 2.69
N ALA A 2 17.11 7.76 3.68
CA ALA A 2 16.83 6.36 4.01
C ALA A 2 15.35 6.17 4.40
N ASP A 3 14.79 7.15 5.12
CA ASP A 3 13.38 7.07 5.51
C ASP A 3 12.46 7.13 4.30
N THR A 4 12.79 7.99 3.33
CA THR A 4 12.00 8.09 2.11
C THR A 4 12.11 6.82 1.29
N ASP A 5 13.32 6.26 1.21
CA ASP A 5 13.54 5.01 0.48
C ASP A 5 12.77 3.86 1.11
N ALA A 6 12.78 3.79 2.44
CA ALA A 6 12.05 2.74 3.15
C ALA A 6 10.54 2.90 2.95
N LEU A 7 10.05 4.12 2.97
CA LEU A 7 8.63 4.37 2.77
C LEU A 7 8.20 3.99 1.35
N SER A 8 9.05 4.32 0.36
CA SER A 8 8.77 3.95 -1.03
C SER A 8 8.75 2.44 -1.19
N ALA A 9 9.71 1.74 -0.59
CA ALA A 9 9.75 0.29 -0.65
C ALA A 9 8.51 -0.32 0.00
N PHE A 10 8.11 0.22 1.15
CA PHE A 10 6.91 -0.25 1.85
C PHE A 10 5.68 -0.07 0.96
N PHE A 11 5.56 1.09 0.31
CA PHE A 11 4.43 1.33 -0.59
C PHE A 11 4.38 0.29 -1.71
N TRP A 12 5.52 0.08 -2.39
CA TRP A 12 5.53 -0.83 -3.53
C TRP A 12 5.28 -2.27 -3.13
N ILE A 13 5.88 -2.71 -2.03
CA ILE A 13 5.64 -4.07 -1.55
C ILE A 13 4.17 -4.26 -1.23
N GLY A 14 3.58 -3.31 -0.53
CA GLY A 14 2.17 -3.40 -0.16
C GLY A 14 1.25 -3.29 -1.37
N TRP A 15 1.58 -2.39 -2.29
CA TRP A 15 0.77 -2.21 -3.49
C TRP A 15 0.76 -3.46 -4.35
N GLU A 16 1.94 -4.07 -4.57
CA GLU A 16 2.03 -5.28 -5.37
C GLU A 16 1.25 -6.43 -4.73
N GLY A 17 1.35 -6.54 -3.41
CA GLY A 17 0.58 -7.55 -2.68
C GLY A 17 -0.91 -7.31 -2.80
N ALA A 18 -1.34 -6.05 -2.69
CA ALA A 18 -2.75 -5.70 -2.81
C ALA A 18 -3.28 -5.99 -4.21
N VAL A 19 -2.47 -5.71 -5.24
CA VAL A 19 -2.86 -6.01 -6.62
C VAL A 19 -3.05 -7.51 -6.81
N LEU A 20 -2.11 -8.30 -6.33
CA LEU A 20 -2.20 -9.75 -6.44
C LEU A 20 -3.44 -10.27 -5.72
N ARG A 21 -3.68 -9.77 -4.51
CA ARG A 21 -4.84 -10.18 -3.73
C ARG A 21 -6.13 -9.81 -4.44
N ALA A 22 -6.18 -8.61 -5.03
CA ALA A 22 -7.36 -8.16 -5.77
C ALA A 22 -7.66 -9.08 -6.93
N LYS A 23 -6.62 -9.53 -7.63
CA LYS A 23 -6.81 -10.45 -8.75
C LYS A 23 -7.34 -11.80 -8.27
N LEU A 24 -6.80 -12.30 -7.16
CA LEU A 24 -7.23 -13.57 -6.61
C LEU A 24 -8.68 -13.52 -6.12
N GLU A 25 -9.06 -12.40 -5.52
CA GLU A 25 -10.42 -12.23 -5.00
C GLU A 25 -11.38 -11.64 -6.01
N GLN A 26 -10.86 -11.16 -7.13
CA GLN A 26 -11.66 -10.52 -8.19
C GLN A 26 -12.44 -9.33 -7.65
N THR A 27 -11.77 -8.51 -6.84
CA THR A 27 -12.39 -7.33 -6.23
C THR A 27 -11.33 -6.27 -5.99
N ASP A 28 -11.76 -5.00 -5.90
CA ASP A 28 -10.88 -3.88 -5.62
C ASP A 28 -10.63 -3.68 -4.12
N THR A 29 -11.34 -4.41 -3.28
CA THR A 29 -11.26 -4.20 -1.84
C THR A 29 -9.84 -4.21 -1.27
N PRO A 30 -8.95 -5.16 -1.64
CA PRO A 30 -7.59 -5.13 -1.11
C PRO A 30 -6.84 -3.86 -1.45
N LEU A 31 -7.05 -3.31 -2.66
CA LEU A 31 -6.39 -2.08 -3.05
C LEU A 31 -6.90 -0.90 -2.23
N GLU A 32 -8.20 -0.84 -1.99
CA GLU A 32 -8.78 0.22 -1.18
C GLU A 32 -8.32 0.13 0.26
N VAL A 33 -8.25 -1.08 0.82
CA VAL A 33 -7.79 -1.28 2.19
C VAL A 33 -6.33 -0.84 2.30
N PHE A 34 -5.48 -1.29 1.38
CA PHE A 34 -4.07 -0.90 1.43
C PHE A 34 -3.91 0.61 1.34
N ALA A 35 -4.59 1.24 0.37
CA ALA A 35 -4.46 2.68 0.16
C ALA A 35 -4.91 3.44 1.40
N SER A 36 -6.06 3.07 1.98
CA SER A 36 -6.58 3.75 3.15
C SER A 36 -5.61 3.68 4.33
N PHE A 37 -5.08 2.51 4.62
CA PHE A 37 -4.17 2.35 5.74
C PHE A 37 -2.81 2.99 5.46
N PHE A 38 -2.35 2.91 4.21
CA PHE A 38 -1.08 3.52 3.87
C PHE A 38 -1.14 5.04 4.08
N PHE A 39 -2.19 5.68 3.54
CA PHE A 39 -2.30 7.13 3.68
C PHE A 39 -2.53 7.55 5.13
N ALA A 40 -3.26 6.73 5.90
CA ALA A 40 -3.48 7.02 7.30
C ALA A 40 -2.18 6.94 8.11
N SER A 41 -1.21 6.16 7.65
CA SER A 41 0.05 5.99 8.36
C SER A 41 1.08 7.07 8.02
N LEU A 42 0.82 7.91 7.01
CA LEU A 42 1.76 8.95 6.63
C LEU A 42 1.81 10.05 7.70
N PRO A 43 2.98 10.66 7.89
CA PRO A 43 3.07 11.79 8.81
C PRO A 43 2.11 12.90 8.41
N GLN A 44 1.42 13.45 9.40
CA GLN A 44 0.53 14.56 9.20
C GLN A 44 1.26 15.83 9.59
N GLY A 45 1.35 16.77 8.73
CA GLY A 45 2.08 17.96 9.13
C GLY A 45 2.27 19.00 8.18
#